data_87482a867c4e7a8dae5869a7647d1c62
#
_entry.id   87482a867c4e7a8dae5869a7647d1c62
#
_cell.length_a   1.000
_cell.length_b   1.000
_cell.length_c   1.000
_cell.angle_alpha   90.00
_cell.angle_beta   90.00
_cell.angle_gamma   90.00
#
_symmetry.space_group_name_H-M   'P 1'
#
loop_
_entity.id
_entity.type
_entity.pdbx_description
1 polymer ?
#
loop_
_entity_poly.entity_id
_entity_poly.type
_entity_poly.pdbx_seq_one_letter_code
_entity_poly.pdbx_strand_id
1 'polypeptide(L)'
;MENISKNAAANTVSAVHQLDPTKYVRITEKPGAKLKVLFVGNSITRHMPLPSIGWTGDWGMAASCEEKDYVHQTVRLLEEKLGEPVNFCVAQAAEWEVHYEEGEKPLLEYYIPARDYRADIVIIRIGENVNREKDKLNPCRGSLEKMVEFFASNPDARVIVTDNFWDIPQLNVQFEAAAKEHGWTFVKIGDLEKDERTMAKGLFWHEGVASHPSDYGMLKIAERLVEHIKV
;
A
#
# COMPACT_ATOMS: atom_id res chain seq x y z
N MET A 1 -22.78 27.85 -27.77
CA MET A 1 -23.37 26.48 -27.70
C MET A 1 -22.44 25.37 -28.24
N GLU A 2 -21.12 25.59 -28.38
CA GLU A 2 -20.19 24.57 -28.92
C GLU A 2 -19.42 23.76 -27.86
N ASN A 3 -19.57 24.06 -26.59
CA ASN A 3 -18.80 23.36 -25.54
C ASN A 3 -19.49 22.15 -24.92
N ILE A 4 -20.76 21.89 -25.25
CA ILE A 4 -21.50 20.75 -24.65
C ILE A 4 -21.23 19.46 -25.40
N SER A 5 -20.89 19.50 -26.72
CA SER A 5 -20.68 18.27 -27.50
C SER A 5 -19.33 17.56 -27.26
N LYS A 6 -18.30 18.30 -26.81
CA LYS A 6 -16.98 17.70 -26.51
C LYS A 6 -16.94 16.93 -25.19
N ASN A 7 -17.76 17.32 -24.22
CA ASN A 7 -17.88 16.63 -22.94
C ASN A 7 -18.75 15.36 -23.00
N ALA A 8 -19.70 15.29 -23.92
CA ALA A 8 -20.58 14.13 -24.06
C ALA A 8 -19.83 12.87 -24.55
N ALA A 9 -18.80 13.03 -25.40
CA ALA A 9 -18.00 11.90 -25.88
C ALA A 9 -17.07 11.32 -24.80
N ALA A 10 -16.57 12.14 -23.87
CA ALA A 10 -15.72 11.70 -22.76
C ALA A 10 -16.50 10.82 -21.75
N ASN A 11 -17.80 11.08 -21.58
CA ASN A 11 -18.64 10.34 -20.63
C ASN A 11 -19.05 8.93 -21.11
N THR A 12 -18.68 8.53 -22.32
CA THR A 12 -18.93 7.17 -22.84
C THR A 12 -17.79 6.20 -22.59
N VAL A 13 -16.64 6.71 -22.15
CA VAL A 13 -15.46 5.88 -21.80
C VAL A 13 -15.52 5.56 -20.31
N SER A 14 -15.39 4.29 -19.96
CA SER A 14 -15.38 3.90 -18.54
C SER A 14 -14.23 4.59 -17.79
N ALA A 15 -14.43 4.85 -16.49
CA ALA A 15 -13.42 5.52 -15.66
C ALA A 15 -12.06 4.79 -15.68
N VAL A 16 -12.06 3.47 -15.75
CA VAL A 16 -10.87 2.62 -15.92
C VAL A 16 -10.04 2.99 -17.15
N HIS A 17 -10.68 3.38 -18.25
CA HIS A 17 -9.99 3.77 -19.48
C HIS A 17 -9.64 5.25 -19.56
N GLN A 18 -10.14 6.06 -18.63
CA GLN A 18 -9.85 7.49 -18.55
C GLN A 18 -8.67 7.82 -17.64
N LEU A 19 -8.30 6.86 -16.77
CA LEU A 19 -7.21 7.03 -15.81
C LEU A 19 -5.93 6.39 -16.35
N ASP A 20 -4.83 7.05 -16.11
CA ASP A 20 -3.52 6.43 -16.29
C ASP A 20 -3.36 5.34 -15.20
N PRO A 21 -3.41 4.05 -15.55
CA PRO A 21 -3.28 2.97 -14.58
C PRO A 21 -1.94 3.01 -13.84
N THR A 22 -0.90 3.60 -14.42
CA THR A 22 0.41 3.74 -13.78
C THR A 22 0.39 4.69 -12.59
N LYS A 23 -0.64 5.53 -12.49
CA LYS A 23 -0.86 6.40 -11.35
C LYS A 23 -1.06 5.64 -10.05
N TYR A 24 -1.79 4.52 -10.10
CA TYR A 24 -2.17 3.75 -8.92
C TYR A 24 -1.40 2.44 -8.80
N VAL A 25 -0.99 1.84 -9.94
CA VAL A 25 -0.34 0.54 -9.98
C VAL A 25 0.97 0.63 -10.76
N ARG A 26 2.04 0.11 -10.17
CA ARG A 26 3.34 -0.03 -10.82
C ARG A 26 3.79 -1.48 -10.72
N ILE A 27 4.12 -2.10 -11.86
CA ILE A 27 4.63 -3.46 -11.94
C ILE A 27 6.10 -3.42 -12.35
N THR A 28 6.93 -4.15 -11.63
CA THR A 28 8.35 -4.32 -11.92
C THR A 28 8.63 -5.81 -12.10
N GLU A 29 9.04 -6.17 -13.31
CA GLU A 29 9.43 -7.53 -13.64
C GLU A 29 10.95 -7.61 -13.85
N LYS A 30 11.55 -8.65 -13.27
CA LYS A 30 13.00 -8.91 -13.35
C LYS A 30 13.26 -10.23 -14.08
N PRO A 31 14.21 -10.28 -15.03
CA PRO A 31 14.53 -11.51 -15.74
C PRO A 31 14.88 -12.65 -14.76
N GLY A 32 14.27 -13.80 -14.95
CA GLY A 32 14.51 -15.00 -14.15
C GLY A 32 13.76 -15.05 -12.81
N ALA A 33 13.06 -13.98 -12.43
CA ALA A 33 12.26 -13.98 -11.21
C ALA A 33 11.04 -14.91 -11.33
N LYS A 34 10.81 -15.68 -10.26
CA LYS A 34 9.65 -16.59 -10.15
C LYS A 34 8.64 -16.06 -9.15
N LEU A 35 9.12 -15.57 -8.00
CA LEU A 35 8.28 -15.04 -6.93
C LEU A 35 7.69 -13.68 -7.34
N LYS A 36 6.39 -13.51 -7.10
CA LYS A 36 5.64 -12.28 -7.31
C LYS A 36 5.11 -11.75 -5.99
N VAL A 37 5.47 -10.53 -5.64
CA VAL A 37 5.00 -9.85 -4.42
C VAL A 37 4.17 -8.64 -4.78
N LEU A 38 2.99 -8.50 -4.19
CA LEU A 38 2.15 -7.31 -4.31
C LEU A 38 2.18 -6.53 -2.99
N PHE A 39 2.48 -5.25 -3.08
CA PHE A 39 2.40 -4.30 -1.97
C PHE A 39 1.21 -3.38 -2.18
N VAL A 40 0.25 -3.42 -1.27
CA VAL A 40 -0.93 -2.55 -1.26
C VAL A 40 -0.83 -1.61 -0.07
N GLY A 41 -0.90 -0.32 -0.32
CA GLY A 41 -0.82 0.65 0.78
C GLY A 41 -1.05 2.09 0.35
N ASN A 42 -0.71 3.00 1.24
CA ASN A 42 -0.90 4.44 1.09
C ASN A 42 0.44 5.18 0.82
N SER A 43 0.56 6.41 1.30
CA SER A 43 1.76 7.26 1.11
C SER A 43 3.08 6.63 1.58
N ILE A 44 3.06 5.81 2.64
CA ILE A 44 4.26 5.09 3.11
C ILE A 44 4.71 4.03 2.08
N THR A 45 3.78 3.47 1.31
CA THR A 45 4.07 2.49 0.24
C THR A 45 4.53 3.17 -1.04
N ARG A 46 3.79 4.19 -1.48
CA ARG A 46 4.15 5.04 -2.61
C ARG A 46 3.36 6.33 -2.56
N HIS A 47 4.03 7.44 -2.79
CA HIS A 47 3.39 8.75 -2.97
C HIS A 47 4.00 9.45 -4.19
N MET A 48 3.14 9.89 -5.10
CA MET A 48 3.57 10.65 -6.27
C MET A 48 4.13 12.02 -5.87
N PRO A 49 4.93 12.66 -6.73
CA PRO A 49 5.44 14.00 -6.47
C PRO A 49 4.32 14.99 -6.12
N LEU A 50 4.52 15.73 -5.03
CA LEU A 50 3.65 16.81 -4.59
C LEU A 50 4.50 18.00 -4.12
N PRO A 51 4.99 18.83 -5.08
CA PRO A 51 5.92 19.94 -4.78
C PRO A 51 5.40 20.96 -3.79
N SER A 52 4.09 21.12 -3.67
CA SER A 52 3.45 22.04 -2.71
C SER A 52 3.71 21.70 -1.25
N ILE A 53 4.10 20.45 -0.95
CA ILE A 53 4.53 19.99 0.38
C ILE A 53 6.03 19.64 0.42
N GLY A 54 6.79 19.98 -0.63
CA GLY A 54 8.21 19.68 -0.73
C GLY A 54 8.55 18.23 -1.04
N TRP A 55 7.56 17.40 -1.43
CA TRP A 55 7.78 16.03 -1.83
C TRP A 55 7.97 15.91 -3.36
N THR A 56 9.10 15.35 -3.78
CA THR A 56 9.45 15.22 -5.21
C THR A 56 9.64 13.77 -5.65
N GLY A 57 9.58 12.81 -4.72
CA GLY A 57 9.72 11.39 -4.99
C GLY A 57 8.45 10.75 -5.55
N ASP A 58 8.59 9.56 -6.13
CA ASP A 58 7.49 8.68 -6.55
C ASP A 58 7.69 7.27 -5.98
N TRP A 59 7.95 7.23 -4.69
CA TRP A 59 8.20 6.04 -3.84
C TRP A 59 7.62 6.25 -2.44
N GLY A 60 7.94 5.41 -1.48
CA GLY A 60 7.50 5.57 -0.09
C GLY A 60 7.87 6.93 0.48
N MET A 61 6.86 7.73 0.88
CA MET A 61 7.06 9.12 1.32
C MET A 61 8.04 9.20 2.48
N ALA A 62 8.94 10.17 2.39
CA ALA A 62 10.04 10.50 3.28
C ALA A 62 11.27 9.57 3.20
N ALA A 63 11.25 8.48 2.44
CA ALA A 63 12.49 7.80 2.09
C ALA A 63 13.35 8.70 1.19
N SER A 64 14.68 8.68 1.40
CA SER A 64 15.60 9.56 0.69
C SER A 64 15.75 9.25 -0.80
N CYS A 65 15.46 8.01 -1.19
CA CYS A 65 15.41 7.53 -2.57
C CYS A 65 14.54 6.27 -2.64
N GLU A 66 14.23 5.81 -3.85
CA GLU A 66 13.38 4.64 -4.11
C GLU A 66 13.93 3.38 -3.43
N GLU A 67 15.23 3.15 -3.50
CA GLU A 67 15.90 1.97 -2.91
C GLU A 67 15.84 1.94 -1.37
N LYS A 68 15.46 3.05 -0.75
CA LYS A 68 15.37 3.21 0.71
C LYS A 68 13.96 3.10 1.25
N ASP A 69 12.93 3.07 0.39
CA ASP A 69 11.59 2.79 0.88
C ASP A 69 11.42 1.32 1.31
N TYR A 70 10.37 1.04 2.07
CA TYR A 70 10.19 -0.31 2.62
C TYR A 70 9.88 -1.36 1.54
N VAL A 71 9.27 -0.96 0.42
CA VAL A 71 8.95 -1.88 -0.69
C VAL A 71 10.24 -2.41 -1.30
N HIS A 72 11.12 -1.50 -1.75
CA HIS A 72 12.39 -1.88 -2.39
C HIS A 72 13.34 -2.57 -1.42
N GLN A 73 13.34 -2.15 -0.15
CA GLN A 73 14.10 -2.84 0.89
C GLN A 73 13.59 -4.24 1.17
N THR A 74 12.26 -4.45 1.20
CA THR A 74 11.68 -5.80 1.35
C THR A 74 12.07 -6.69 0.17
N VAL A 75 11.96 -6.17 -1.06
CA VAL A 75 12.36 -6.90 -2.27
C VAL A 75 13.85 -7.28 -2.21
N ARG A 76 14.73 -6.34 -1.89
CA ARG A 76 16.19 -6.58 -1.75
C ARG A 76 16.48 -7.67 -0.71
N LEU A 77 15.87 -7.57 0.47
CA LEU A 77 16.07 -8.58 1.54
C LEU A 77 15.55 -9.95 1.15
N LEU A 78 14.45 -10.02 0.39
CA LEU A 78 13.94 -11.29 -0.15
C LEU A 78 14.89 -11.87 -1.20
N GLU A 79 15.42 -11.05 -2.10
CA GLU A 79 16.40 -11.46 -3.09
C GLU A 79 17.68 -11.98 -2.46
N GLU A 80 18.17 -11.33 -1.41
CA GLU A 80 19.31 -11.80 -0.61
C GLU A 80 19.03 -13.16 0.07
N LYS A 81 17.82 -13.34 0.62
CA LYS A 81 17.38 -14.57 1.27
C LYS A 81 17.23 -15.73 0.30
N LEU A 82 16.72 -15.47 -0.92
CA LEU A 82 16.44 -16.47 -1.94
C LEU A 82 17.65 -16.78 -2.84
N GLY A 83 18.54 -15.80 -3.04
CA GLY A 83 19.57 -15.85 -4.07
C GLY A 83 19.02 -15.71 -5.51
N GLU A 84 17.77 -15.27 -5.66
CA GLU A 84 17.05 -15.11 -6.94
C GLU A 84 16.35 -13.75 -6.99
N PRO A 85 16.14 -13.16 -8.18
CA PRO A 85 15.37 -11.92 -8.32
C PRO A 85 13.89 -12.14 -7.94
N VAL A 86 13.23 -11.04 -7.54
CA VAL A 86 11.83 -11.02 -7.14
C VAL A 86 11.06 -10.00 -7.98
N ASN A 87 9.96 -10.43 -8.59
CA ASN A 87 9.01 -9.55 -9.25
C ASN A 87 8.12 -8.88 -8.21
N PHE A 88 7.78 -7.62 -8.42
CA PHE A 88 6.88 -6.95 -7.50
C PHE A 88 5.93 -5.98 -8.18
N CYS A 89 4.81 -5.77 -7.53
CA CYS A 89 3.79 -4.81 -7.91
C CYS A 89 3.47 -3.92 -6.71
N VAL A 90 3.30 -2.63 -6.97
CA VAL A 90 2.89 -1.64 -5.97
C VAL A 90 1.52 -1.10 -6.33
N ALA A 91 0.56 -1.18 -5.43
CA ALA A 91 -0.76 -0.58 -5.53
C ALA A 91 -0.91 0.51 -4.46
N GLN A 92 -0.94 1.77 -4.90
CA GLN A 92 -1.20 2.92 -4.04
C GLN A 92 -2.71 3.05 -3.82
N ALA A 93 -3.22 2.60 -2.69
CA ALA A 93 -4.64 2.42 -2.41
C ALA A 93 -5.19 3.38 -1.33
N ALA A 94 -4.58 4.56 -1.15
CA ALA A 94 -5.03 5.56 -0.15
C ALA A 94 -6.48 6.01 -0.38
N GLU A 95 -6.98 5.97 -1.60
CA GLU A 95 -8.39 6.28 -1.91
C GLU A 95 -9.35 5.33 -1.17
N TRP A 96 -8.96 4.07 -0.97
CA TRP A 96 -9.77 3.15 -0.18
C TRP A 96 -9.94 3.63 1.26
N GLU A 97 -8.90 4.19 1.89
CA GLU A 97 -8.97 4.66 3.28
C GLU A 97 -10.00 5.77 3.49
N VAL A 98 -10.23 6.58 2.46
CA VAL A 98 -11.16 7.72 2.50
C VAL A 98 -12.59 7.31 2.16
N HIS A 99 -12.74 6.29 1.31
CA HIS A 99 -14.01 5.91 0.67
C HIS A 99 -14.46 4.47 0.96
N TYR A 100 -13.87 3.77 1.94
CA TYR A 100 -14.14 2.35 2.19
C TYR A 100 -15.64 2.04 2.44
N GLU A 101 -16.41 3.01 2.93
CA GLU A 101 -17.85 2.88 3.17
C GLU A 101 -18.72 3.02 1.91
N GLU A 102 -18.19 3.53 0.81
CA GLU A 102 -18.94 3.76 -0.43
C GLU A 102 -19.10 2.49 -1.28
N GLY A 103 -18.53 1.37 -0.81
CA GLY A 103 -18.53 0.10 -1.53
C GLY A 103 -17.35 -0.05 -2.48
N GLU A 104 -17.27 -1.20 -3.15
CA GLU A 104 -16.04 -1.66 -3.78
C GLU A 104 -15.84 -1.15 -5.20
N LYS A 105 -16.94 -0.91 -5.92
CA LYS A 105 -16.90 -0.89 -7.39
C LYS A 105 -16.05 0.21 -8.03
N PRO A 106 -16.12 1.49 -7.65
CA PRO A 106 -15.34 2.51 -8.36
C PRO A 106 -13.86 2.47 -8.02
N LEU A 107 -13.50 2.07 -6.79
CA LEU A 107 -12.12 2.15 -6.30
C LEU A 107 -11.30 0.96 -6.76
N LEU A 108 -11.86 -0.25 -6.71
CA LEU A 108 -11.14 -1.46 -7.07
C LEU A 108 -10.89 -1.58 -8.58
N GLU A 109 -11.71 -0.95 -9.42
CA GLU A 109 -11.49 -0.93 -10.87
C GLU A 109 -10.13 -0.33 -11.27
N TYR A 110 -9.62 0.65 -10.51
CA TYR A 110 -8.30 1.25 -10.75
C TYR A 110 -7.14 0.28 -10.49
N TYR A 111 -7.41 -0.77 -9.73
CA TYR A 111 -6.41 -1.73 -9.30
C TYR A 111 -6.48 -3.07 -10.03
N ILE A 112 -7.29 -3.17 -11.11
CA ILE A 112 -7.38 -4.38 -11.93
C ILE A 112 -5.99 -4.92 -12.34
N PRO A 113 -5.01 -4.09 -12.79
CA PRO A 113 -3.68 -4.59 -13.13
C PRO A 113 -2.96 -5.26 -11.94
N ALA A 114 -3.15 -4.75 -10.72
CA ALA A 114 -2.57 -5.35 -9.52
C ALA A 114 -3.26 -6.68 -9.15
N ARG A 115 -4.57 -6.79 -9.32
CA ARG A 115 -5.32 -8.05 -9.18
C ARG A 115 -4.85 -9.08 -10.20
N ASP A 116 -4.78 -8.69 -11.47
CA ASP A 116 -4.44 -9.57 -12.58
C ASP A 116 -2.94 -9.95 -12.59
N TYR A 117 -2.12 -9.25 -11.81
CA TYR A 117 -0.74 -9.61 -11.53
C TYR A 117 -0.62 -10.98 -10.84
N ARG A 118 -1.64 -11.43 -10.10
CA ARG A 118 -1.74 -12.75 -9.45
C ARG A 118 -0.51 -13.05 -8.60
N ALA A 119 -0.26 -12.19 -7.62
CA ALA A 119 0.89 -12.31 -6.73
C ALA A 119 0.86 -13.60 -5.89
N ASP A 120 2.03 -14.13 -5.56
CA ASP A 120 2.21 -15.26 -4.62
C ASP A 120 2.17 -14.79 -3.17
N ILE A 121 2.54 -13.53 -2.95
CA ILE A 121 2.49 -12.86 -1.64
C ILE A 121 1.82 -11.51 -1.81
N VAL A 122 0.80 -11.26 -0.99
CA VAL A 122 0.08 -9.99 -0.94
C VAL A 122 0.31 -9.35 0.41
N ILE A 123 0.92 -8.17 0.42
CA ILE A 123 1.22 -7.40 1.63
C ILE A 123 0.27 -6.21 1.67
N ILE A 124 -0.58 -6.15 2.68
CA ILE A 124 -1.53 -5.06 2.93
C ILE A 124 -1.01 -4.22 4.09
N ARG A 125 -0.58 -3.00 3.80
CA ARG A 125 -0.11 -2.02 4.76
C ARG A 125 -0.85 -0.70 4.55
N ILE A 126 -1.98 -0.53 5.22
CA ILE A 126 -2.95 0.53 4.97
C ILE A 126 -3.73 0.81 6.25
N GLY A 127 -4.41 1.95 6.33
CA GLY A 127 -5.36 2.28 7.40
C GLY A 127 -5.13 3.64 8.04
N GLU A 128 -3.96 4.24 7.88
CA GLU A 128 -3.58 5.47 8.58
C GLU A 128 -4.48 6.68 8.28
N ASN A 129 -5.07 6.74 7.07
CA ASN A 129 -5.96 7.82 6.65
C ASN A 129 -7.46 7.51 6.86
N VAL A 130 -7.80 6.34 7.41
CA VAL A 130 -9.18 6.02 7.75
C VAL A 130 -9.72 7.00 8.78
N ASN A 131 -10.88 7.59 8.48
CA ASN A 131 -11.53 8.50 9.41
C ASN A 131 -12.09 7.72 10.61
N ARG A 132 -11.51 7.96 11.79
CA ARG A 132 -11.81 7.23 13.02
C ARG A 132 -13.25 7.38 13.51
N GLU A 133 -13.87 8.54 13.26
CA GLU A 133 -15.26 8.75 13.66
C GLU A 133 -16.22 8.03 12.71
N LYS A 134 -15.92 8.00 11.42
CA LYS A 134 -16.68 7.16 10.48
C LYS A 134 -16.52 5.68 10.79
N ASP A 135 -15.32 5.22 11.11
CA ASP A 135 -15.06 3.83 11.45
C ASP A 135 -15.80 3.35 12.70
N LYS A 136 -16.03 4.22 13.69
CA LYS A 136 -16.88 3.89 14.85
C LYS A 136 -18.33 3.58 14.46
N LEU A 137 -18.83 4.23 13.43
CA LEU A 137 -20.22 4.07 12.96
C LEU A 137 -20.33 2.95 11.92
N ASN A 138 -19.31 2.77 11.11
CA ASN A 138 -19.23 1.79 10.06
C ASN A 138 -17.82 1.19 10.01
N PRO A 139 -17.55 0.13 10.78
CA PRO A 139 -16.23 -0.47 10.88
C PRO A 139 -15.65 -0.87 9.51
N CYS A 140 -14.40 -0.51 9.25
CA CYS A 140 -13.74 -0.73 7.96
C CYS A 140 -13.34 -2.19 7.72
N ARG A 141 -13.43 -3.06 8.73
CA ARG A 141 -13.01 -4.45 8.66
C ARG A 141 -13.59 -5.20 7.46
N GLY A 142 -14.92 -5.17 7.27
CA GLY A 142 -15.57 -5.87 6.15
C GLY A 142 -15.12 -5.36 4.78
N SER A 143 -14.81 -4.08 4.66
CA SER A 143 -14.25 -3.50 3.43
C SER A 143 -12.78 -3.90 3.23
N LEU A 144 -12.00 -4.02 4.32
CA LEU A 144 -10.64 -4.55 4.28
C LEU A 144 -10.63 -6.01 3.77
N GLU A 145 -11.51 -6.85 4.31
CA GLU A 145 -11.62 -8.26 3.92
C GLU A 145 -11.89 -8.40 2.41
N LYS A 146 -12.80 -7.61 1.88
CA LYS A 146 -13.10 -7.58 0.45
C LYS A 146 -11.95 -7.03 -0.40
N MET A 147 -11.23 -6.03 0.08
CA MET A 147 -10.03 -5.53 -0.59
C MET A 147 -8.95 -6.60 -0.65
N VAL A 148 -8.72 -7.33 0.43
CA VAL A 148 -7.78 -8.46 0.45
C VAL A 148 -8.20 -9.55 -0.53
N GLU A 149 -9.49 -9.94 -0.53
CA GLU A 149 -10.04 -10.92 -1.48
C GLU A 149 -9.81 -10.49 -2.93
N PHE A 150 -10.01 -9.20 -3.23
CA PHE A 150 -9.77 -8.66 -4.56
C PHE A 150 -8.31 -8.78 -4.99
N PHE A 151 -7.36 -8.42 -4.12
CA PHE A 151 -5.93 -8.45 -4.45
C PHE A 151 -5.31 -9.85 -4.39
N ALA A 152 -5.80 -10.73 -3.53
CA ALA A 152 -5.35 -12.11 -3.40
C ALA A 152 -6.01 -13.02 -4.47
N SER A 153 -5.97 -12.60 -5.72
CA SER A 153 -6.60 -13.31 -6.86
C SER A 153 -5.92 -14.62 -7.26
N ASN A 154 -4.69 -14.85 -6.82
CA ASN A 154 -4.05 -16.17 -6.87
C ASN A 154 -4.58 -17.00 -5.67
N PRO A 155 -5.23 -18.16 -5.88
CA PRO A 155 -5.79 -18.97 -4.80
C PRO A 155 -4.76 -19.48 -3.80
N ASP A 156 -3.49 -19.56 -4.20
CA ASP A 156 -2.38 -19.97 -3.36
C ASP A 156 -1.64 -18.78 -2.73
N ALA A 157 -2.15 -17.56 -2.90
CA ALA A 157 -1.52 -16.36 -2.37
C ALA A 157 -1.44 -16.38 -0.85
N ARG A 158 -0.27 -16.05 -0.33
CA ARG A 158 -0.09 -15.80 1.10
C ARG A 158 -0.33 -14.34 1.38
N VAL A 159 -1.23 -14.06 2.32
CA VAL A 159 -1.60 -12.70 2.70
C VAL A 159 -0.89 -12.32 3.99
N ILE A 160 -0.31 -11.12 3.98
CA ILE A 160 0.29 -10.46 5.13
C ILE A 160 -0.45 -9.15 5.34
N VAL A 161 -0.96 -8.92 6.53
CA VAL A 161 -1.59 -7.66 6.93
C VAL A 161 -0.77 -7.05 8.06
N THR A 162 -0.49 -5.76 8.01
CA THR A 162 0.19 -5.08 9.13
C THR A 162 -0.80 -4.29 9.97
N ASP A 163 -0.43 -3.99 11.22
CA ASP A 163 -1.01 -2.83 11.90
C ASP A 163 -0.50 -1.53 11.27
N ASN A 164 -1.00 -0.40 11.77
CA ASN A 164 -0.63 0.91 11.28
C ASN A 164 0.74 1.34 11.83
N PHE A 165 1.52 2.06 11.04
CA PHE A 165 2.81 2.62 11.46
C PHE A 165 2.63 3.63 12.60
N TRP A 166 1.66 4.53 12.50
CA TRP A 166 1.18 5.32 13.64
C TRP A 166 0.12 4.49 14.36
N ASP A 167 0.36 4.18 15.62
CA ASP A 167 -0.51 3.28 16.39
C ASP A 167 -1.96 3.78 16.43
N ILE A 168 -2.87 3.02 15.82
CA ILE A 168 -4.31 3.28 15.78
C ILE A 168 -5.03 2.06 16.37
N PRO A 169 -5.12 1.93 17.71
CA PRO A 169 -5.63 0.74 18.37
C PRO A 169 -7.00 0.27 17.86
N GLN A 170 -7.88 1.21 17.53
CA GLN A 170 -9.22 0.94 17.01
C GLN A 170 -9.17 0.15 15.69
N LEU A 171 -8.27 0.49 14.78
CA LEU A 171 -8.11 -0.20 13.49
C LEU A 171 -7.27 -1.46 13.64
N ASN A 172 -6.20 -1.37 14.42
CA ASN A 172 -5.28 -2.49 14.63
C ASN A 172 -5.99 -3.74 15.17
N VAL A 173 -6.95 -3.56 16.11
CA VAL A 173 -7.79 -4.66 16.62
C VAL A 173 -8.65 -5.29 15.51
N GLN A 174 -9.21 -4.49 14.61
CA GLN A 174 -10.02 -4.98 13.48
C GLN A 174 -9.15 -5.77 12.49
N PHE A 175 -7.96 -5.26 12.17
CA PHE A 175 -7.03 -5.88 11.22
C PHE A 175 -6.45 -7.19 11.78
N GLU A 176 -6.06 -7.21 13.06
CA GLU A 176 -5.60 -8.44 13.73
C GLU A 176 -6.70 -9.50 13.80
N ALA A 177 -7.95 -9.07 14.08
CA ALA A 177 -9.09 -9.98 14.13
C ALA A 177 -9.41 -10.58 12.74
N ALA A 178 -9.39 -9.76 11.67
CA ALA A 178 -9.58 -10.23 10.31
C ALA A 178 -8.47 -11.21 9.90
N ALA A 179 -7.21 -10.85 10.16
CA ALA A 179 -6.07 -11.72 9.85
C ALA A 179 -6.20 -13.08 10.55
N LYS A 180 -6.58 -13.11 11.83
CA LYS A 180 -6.79 -14.35 12.57
C LYS A 180 -7.92 -15.20 12.00
N GLU A 181 -9.05 -14.58 11.64
CA GLU A 181 -10.22 -15.28 11.11
C GLU A 181 -9.94 -15.92 9.74
N HIS A 182 -9.24 -15.20 8.87
CA HIS A 182 -8.92 -15.66 7.52
C HIS A 182 -7.60 -16.45 7.41
N GLY A 183 -6.87 -16.62 8.52
CA GLY A 183 -5.57 -17.32 8.50
C GLY A 183 -4.45 -16.52 7.83
N TRP A 184 -4.58 -15.20 7.71
CA TRP A 184 -3.53 -14.33 7.21
C TRP A 184 -2.44 -14.11 8.26
N THR A 185 -1.23 -13.81 7.81
CA THR A 185 -0.15 -13.43 8.71
C THR A 185 -0.34 -11.97 9.16
N PHE A 186 -0.39 -11.73 10.46
CA PHE A 186 -0.44 -10.38 11.00
C PHE A 186 0.95 -9.95 11.49
N VAL A 187 1.44 -8.80 11.02
CA VAL A 187 2.77 -8.28 11.35
C VAL A 187 2.64 -6.93 12.05
N LYS A 188 3.15 -6.84 13.28
CA LYS A 188 3.13 -5.61 14.08
C LYS A 188 4.28 -4.69 13.68
N ILE A 189 3.95 -3.46 13.32
CA ILE A 189 4.89 -2.38 12.99
C ILE A 189 4.61 -1.09 13.78
N GLY A 190 3.45 -0.98 14.43
CA GLY A 190 3.02 0.25 15.10
C GLY A 190 3.86 0.67 16.31
N ASP A 191 4.63 -0.23 16.90
CA ASP A 191 5.59 0.12 17.96
C ASP A 191 6.85 0.84 17.42
N LEU A 192 7.08 0.80 16.11
CA LEU A 192 8.23 1.48 15.47
C LEU A 192 8.16 2.99 15.66
N GLU A 193 6.97 3.60 15.67
CA GLU A 193 6.81 5.05 15.86
C GLU A 193 7.41 5.57 17.19
N LYS A 194 7.58 4.69 18.17
CA LYS A 194 8.14 5.03 19.50
C LYS A 194 9.65 5.30 19.45
N ASP A 195 10.34 4.84 18.42
CA ASP A 195 11.75 5.15 18.18
C ASP A 195 11.83 6.37 17.25
N GLU A 196 12.23 7.53 17.77
CA GLU A 196 12.31 8.77 16.99
C GLU A 196 13.16 8.67 15.72
N ARG A 197 14.10 7.73 15.66
CA ARG A 197 14.94 7.49 14.48
C ARG A 197 14.13 6.93 13.30
N THR A 198 13.01 6.31 13.56
CA THR A 198 12.15 5.72 12.52
C THR A 198 11.32 6.74 11.77
N MET A 199 11.23 7.97 12.26
CA MET A 199 10.51 9.06 11.59
C MET A 199 11.50 10.04 10.94
N ALA A 200 11.08 10.68 9.85
CA ALA A 200 11.89 11.65 9.10
C ALA A 200 11.84 13.08 9.71
N LYS A 201 11.60 13.18 11.03
CA LYS A 201 11.51 14.46 11.74
C LYS A 201 12.79 15.29 11.53
N GLY A 202 12.58 16.55 11.16
CA GLY A 202 13.68 17.49 10.89
C GLY A 202 14.36 17.34 9.52
N LEU A 203 13.99 16.33 8.71
CA LEU A 203 14.54 16.15 7.37
C LEU A 203 13.70 16.86 6.28
N PHE A 204 12.44 17.16 6.59
CA PHE A 204 11.53 17.87 5.69
C PHE A 204 10.92 19.06 6.42
N TRP A 205 10.67 20.16 5.67
CA TRP A 205 10.05 21.36 6.23
C TRP A 205 8.54 21.17 6.48
N HIS A 206 7.89 20.29 5.71
CA HIS A 206 6.47 19.98 5.86
C HIS A 206 6.29 18.86 6.89
N GLU A 207 5.63 19.15 7.99
CA GLU A 207 5.47 18.22 9.12
C GLU A 207 4.79 16.90 8.71
N GLY A 208 3.80 16.95 7.81
CA GLY A 208 3.14 15.76 7.30
C GLY A 208 4.11 14.82 6.57
N VAL A 209 5.09 15.35 5.82
CA VAL A 209 6.15 14.53 5.20
C VAL A 209 7.13 14.05 6.28
N ALA A 210 7.56 14.93 7.16
CA ALA A 210 8.53 14.62 8.20
C ALA A 210 8.04 13.58 9.22
N SER A 211 6.73 13.40 9.36
CA SER A 211 6.15 12.36 10.23
C SER A 211 6.16 10.96 9.61
N HIS A 212 6.41 10.84 8.31
CA HIS A 212 6.54 9.54 7.64
C HIS A 212 7.82 8.81 8.06
N PRO A 213 7.90 7.47 7.80
CA PRO A 213 9.10 6.71 8.14
C PRO A 213 10.35 7.23 7.42
N SER A 214 11.43 7.43 8.18
CA SER A 214 12.77 7.68 7.65
C SER A 214 13.33 6.45 6.92
N ASP A 215 14.48 6.55 6.27
CA ASP A 215 15.18 5.38 5.69
C ASP A 215 15.34 4.25 6.71
N TYR A 216 15.63 4.60 7.96
CA TYR A 216 15.75 3.64 9.05
C TYR A 216 14.38 3.01 9.40
N GLY A 217 13.33 3.81 9.48
CA GLY A 217 11.97 3.32 9.71
C GLY A 217 11.48 2.41 8.59
N MET A 218 11.74 2.78 7.35
CA MET A 218 11.44 1.98 6.17
C MET A 218 12.17 0.62 6.20
N LEU A 219 13.45 0.62 6.56
CA LEU A 219 14.21 -0.62 6.72
C LEU A 219 13.61 -1.50 7.82
N LYS A 220 13.21 -0.92 8.97
CA LYS A 220 12.62 -1.69 10.06
C LYS A 220 11.26 -2.32 9.69
N ILE A 221 10.45 -1.63 8.88
CA ILE A 221 9.23 -2.21 8.31
C ILE A 221 9.59 -3.40 7.41
N ALA A 222 10.55 -3.22 6.51
CA ALA A 222 10.99 -4.29 5.59
C ALA A 222 11.53 -5.52 6.32
N GLU A 223 12.39 -5.34 7.32
CA GLU A 223 12.94 -6.43 8.14
C GLU A 223 11.84 -7.25 8.79
N ARG A 224 10.85 -6.59 9.42
CA ARG A 224 9.71 -7.28 10.05
C ARG A 224 8.86 -8.06 9.04
N LEU A 225 8.62 -7.51 7.86
CA LEU A 225 7.88 -8.22 6.81
C LEU A 225 8.63 -9.48 6.38
N VAL A 226 9.94 -9.38 6.11
CA VAL A 226 10.75 -10.51 5.62
C VAL A 226 10.92 -11.62 6.65
N GLU A 227 10.93 -11.30 7.94
CA GLU A 227 10.92 -12.30 9.02
C GLU A 227 9.68 -13.20 8.97
N HIS A 228 8.54 -12.68 8.52
CA HIS A 228 7.28 -13.41 8.43
C HIS A 228 7.01 -14.02 7.04
N ILE A 229 7.83 -13.69 6.04
CA ILE A 229 7.75 -14.29 4.71
C ILE A 229 8.51 -15.63 4.70
N LYS A 230 7.75 -16.71 4.69
CA LYS A 230 8.29 -18.06 4.48
C LYS A 230 8.45 -18.30 2.98
N VAL A 231 9.63 -18.43 2.50
CA VAL A 231 10.00 -18.72 1.11
C VAL A 231 10.81 -20.00 1.06
#